data_307150b0992f8e35261a549492ef628b
#
_entry.id   307150b0992f8e35261a549492ef628b
#
_cell.length_a   1.000
_cell.length_b   1.000
_cell.length_c   1.000
_cell.angle_alpha   90.00
_cell.angle_beta   90.00
_cell.angle_gamma   90.00
#
_symmetry.space_group_name_H-M   'P 1'
#
loop_
_entity.id
_entity.type
_entity.pdbx_description
1 polymer ?
#
loop_
_entity_poly.entity_id
_entity_poly.type
_entity_poly.pdbx_seq_one_letter_code
_entity_poly.pdbx_strand_id
1 'polypeptide(L)'
;MRKKTNIFEKPGFAKKFHQSSIRYKYAVEIQKLRVEAGLTQIQLGEMIKVPQSSIARWENGGTNITVETLEKIGRAVNKELKIEFL
;
A
#
# COMPACT_ATOMS: atom_id res chain seq x y z
N MET A 1 -24.55 -7.86 2.06
CA MET A 1 -24.45 -7.26 2.10
C MET A 1 -24.65 -6.41 1.97
N ARG A 2 -24.44 -5.93 1.97
CA ARG A 2 -24.49 -5.17 1.80
C ARG A 2 -24.72 -4.10 2.29
N LYS A 3 -24.99 -3.65 3.22
CA LYS A 3 -25.27 -2.69 3.85
C LYS A 3 -24.28 -1.73 3.95
N LYS A 4 -23.14 -1.97 4.02
CA LYS A 4 -22.11 -1.05 4.03
C LYS A 4 -22.07 -0.29 2.75
N THR A 5 -22.80 -0.65 1.81
CA THR A 5 -22.82 0.07 0.56
C THR A 5 -23.51 1.41 0.68
N ASN A 6 -24.24 1.64 1.75
CA ASN A 6 -24.88 2.92 1.91
C ASN A 6 -23.91 4.07 1.93
N ILE A 7 -22.74 3.84 2.47
CA ILE A 7 -21.73 4.87 2.51
C ILE A 7 -21.29 5.23 1.12
N PHE A 8 -21.22 4.26 0.25
CA PHE A 8 -20.75 4.49 -1.10
C PHE A 8 -21.79 5.13 -2.00
N GLU A 9 -23.01 5.24 -1.52
CA GLU A 9 -24.04 5.90 -2.27
C GLU A 9 -23.95 7.41 -2.17
N LYS A 10 -23.17 7.90 -1.26
CA LYS A 10 -23.02 9.35 -1.10
C LYS A 10 -21.85 9.83 -1.92
N PRO A 11 -22.13 10.50 -3.03
CA PRO A 11 -21.05 10.91 -3.91
C PRO A 11 -20.14 11.92 -3.23
N GLY A 12 -18.90 11.83 -3.56
CA GLY A 12 -17.90 12.74 -3.02
C GLY A 12 -17.37 12.32 -1.67
N PHE A 13 -18.26 12.16 -0.71
CA PHE A 13 -17.83 11.78 0.62
C PHE A 13 -17.22 10.37 0.63
N ALA A 14 -17.99 9.42 0.11
CA ALA A 14 -17.54 8.04 0.12
C ALA A 14 -16.28 7.84 -0.68
N LYS A 15 -16.21 8.45 -1.85
CA LYS A 15 -15.07 8.32 -2.70
C LYS A 15 -13.81 8.85 -2.05
N LYS A 16 -13.89 10.05 -1.50
CA LYS A 16 -12.75 10.68 -0.90
C LYS A 16 -12.26 9.95 0.33
N PHE A 17 -13.16 9.59 1.20
CA PHE A 17 -12.85 8.92 2.43
C PHE A 17 -12.29 7.53 2.18
N HIS A 18 -12.91 6.82 1.26
CA HIS A 18 -12.50 5.46 0.92
C HIS A 18 -11.10 5.41 0.33
N GLN A 19 -10.81 6.30 -0.62
CA GLN A 19 -9.49 6.35 -1.22
C GLN A 19 -8.41 6.67 -0.20
N SER A 20 -8.69 7.62 0.64
CA SER A 20 -7.77 8.03 1.67
C SER A 20 -7.47 6.87 2.63
N SER A 21 -8.50 6.17 3.00
CA SER A 21 -8.41 5.05 3.91
C SER A 21 -7.58 3.91 3.34
N ILE A 22 -7.81 3.59 2.08
CA ILE A 22 -7.09 2.53 1.42
C ILE A 22 -5.62 2.88 1.24
N ARG A 23 -5.34 4.11 0.80
CA ARG A 23 -3.96 4.54 0.62
C ARG A 23 -3.19 4.49 1.93
N TYR A 24 -3.84 4.90 2.99
CA TYR A 24 -3.22 4.86 4.29
C TYR A 24 -2.91 3.44 4.71
N LYS A 25 -3.82 2.53 4.45
CA LYS A 25 -3.65 1.14 4.84
C LYS A 25 -2.43 0.49 4.19
N TYR A 26 -2.29 0.62 2.88
CA TYR A 26 -1.14 -0.03 2.27
C TYR A 26 0.15 0.73 2.51
N ALA A 27 0.06 2.04 2.76
CA ALA A 27 1.25 2.80 3.13
C ALA A 27 1.82 2.27 4.44
N VAL A 28 0.95 2.05 5.42
CA VAL A 28 1.35 1.51 6.71
C VAL A 28 1.91 0.09 6.55
N GLU A 29 1.26 -0.72 5.72
CA GLU A 29 1.72 -2.09 5.52
C GLU A 29 3.09 -2.14 4.88
N ILE A 30 3.35 -1.30 3.89
CA ILE A 30 4.64 -1.27 3.23
C ILE A 30 5.74 -0.91 4.23
N GLN A 31 5.49 0.14 5.01
CA GLN A 31 6.46 0.57 5.98
C GLN A 31 6.74 -0.52 7.01
N LYS A 32 5.69 -1.16 7.47
CA LYS A 32 5.78 -2.21 8.44
C LYS A 32 6.61 -3.39 7.92
N LEU A 33 6.33 -3.83 6.70
CA LEU A 33 7.09 -4.91 6.09
C LEU A 33 8.56 -4.55 6.00
N ARG A 34 8.84 -3.34 5.58
CA ARG A 34 10.21 -2.89 5.40
C ARG A 34 10.94 -2.86 6.74
N VAL A 35 10.33 -2.24 7.73
CA VAL A 35 10.97 -2.09 9.04
C VAL A 35 11.16 -3.44 9.71
N GLU A 36 10.19 -4.32 9.60
CA GLU A 36 10.30 -5.65 10.19
C GLU A 36 11.39 -6.47 9.52
N ALA A 37 11.67 -6.20 8.25
CA ALA A 37 12.75 -6.88 7.54
C ALA A 37 14.11 -6.23 7.80
N GLY A 38 14.15 -5.14 8.55
CA GLY A 38 15.39 -4.47 8.88
C GLY A 38 15.97 -3.65 7.74
N LEU A 39 15.14 -3.21 6.82
CA LEU A 39 15.59 -2.50 5.63
C LEU A 39 15.32 -1.01 5.72
N THR A 40 16.24 -0.20 5.18
CA THR A 40 15.98 1.22 4.98
C THR A 40 15.20 1.38 3.68
N GLN A 41 14.66 2.59 3.47
CA GLN A 41 13.99 2.89 2.21
C GLN A 41 14.93 2.73 1.02
N ILE A 42 16.16 3.13 1.20
CA ILE A 42 17.17 2.99 0.14
C ILE A 42 17.42 1.52 -0.17
N GLN A 43 17.56 0.71 0.86
CA GLN A 43 17.82 -0.71 0.66
C GLN A 43 16.66 -1.41 -0.03
N LEU A 44 15.43 -1.12 0.38
CA LEU A 44 14.29 -1.72 -0.27
C LEU A 44 14.21 -1.27 -1.72
N GLY A 45 14.45 0.01 -1.96
CA GLY A 45 14.45 0.55 -3.31
C GLY A 45 15.46 -0.18 -4.20
N GLU A 46 16.64 -0.44 -3.67
CA GLU A 46 17.66 -1.15 -4.41
C GLU A 46 17.24 -2.58 -4.74
N MET A 47 16.58 -3.22 -3.80
CA MET A 47 16.15 -4.60 -4.00
C MET A 47 15.09 -4.74 -5.09
N ILE A 48 14.19 -3.79 -5.18
CA ILE A 48 13.11 -3.87 -6.17
C ILE A 48 13.34 -2.92 -7.35
N LYS A 49 14.51 -2.29 -7.38
CA LYS A 49 14.97 -1.47 -8.50
C LYS A 49 14.10 -0.24 -8.75
N VAL A 50 13.80 0.46 -7.67
CA VAL A 50 13.12 1.75 -7.75
C VAL A 50 13.88 2.75 -6.88
N PRO A 51 13.74 4.04 -7.16
CA PRO A 51 14.41 5.05 -6.34
C PRO A 51 13.81 5.11 -4.94
N GLN A 52 14.62 5.53 -4.00
CA GLN A 52 14.17 5.70 -2.63
C GLN A 52 12.96 6.64 -2.54
N SER A 53 12.90 7.63 -3.41
CA SER A 53 11.77 8.55 -3.43
C SER A 53 10.44 7.86 -3.73
N SER A 54 10.47 6.78 -4.50
CA SER A 54 9.26 6.01 -4.75
C SER A 54 8.77 5.31 -3.49
N ILE A 55 9.71 4.70 -2.76
CA ILE A 55 9.38 4.04 -1.51
C ILE A 55 8.79 5.06 -0.53
N ALA A 56 9.42 6.22 -0.44
CA ALA A 56 8.96 7.27 0.45
C ALA A 56 7.54 7.73 0.11
N ARG A 57 7.24 7.87 -1.17
CA ARG A 57 5.90 8.30 -1.59
C ARG A 57 4.85 7.25 -1.26
N TRP A 58 5.18 5.98 -1.47
CA TRP A 58 4.24 4.91 -1.15
C TRP A 58 3.98 4.84 0.35
N GLU A 59 5.02 5.02 1.15
CA GLU A 59 4.87 4.96 2.60
C GLU A 59 4.14 6.17 3.17
N ASN A 60 4.08 7.26 2.40
CA ASN A 60 3.31 8.44 2.79
C ASN A 60 1.88 8.40 2.28
N GLY A 61 1.53 7.39 1.51
CA GLY A 61 0.19 7.30 0.95
C GLY A 61 -0.08 8.32 -0.13
N GLY A 62 0.96 8.91 -0.69
CA GLY A 62 0.81 10.01 -1.65
C GLY A 62 0.54 9.58 -3.07
N THR A 63 0.61 8.29 -3.37
CA THR A 63 0.42 7.84 -4.73
C THR A 63 -0.10 6.42 -4.74
N ASN A 64 -0.65 6.02 -5.88
CA ASN A 64 -1.12 4.66 -6.06
C ASN A 64 0.07 3.73 -6.28
N ILE A 65 -0.14 2.47 -5.94
CA ILE A 65 0.87 1.45 -6.15
C ILE A 65 0.20 0.30 -6.87
N THR A 66 0.91 -0.33 -7.79
CA THR A 66 0.33 -1.43 -8.54
C THR A 66 0.45 -2.74 -7.76
N VAL A 67 -0.38 -3.70 -8.13
CA VAL A 67 -0.32 -5.03 -7.52
C VAL A 67 1.04 -5.66 -7.81
N GLU A 68 1.56 -5.46 -9.00
CA GLU A 68 2.89 -5.95 -9.35
C GLU A 68 3.95 -5.44 -8.41
N THR A 69 3.89 -4.17 -8.08
CA THR A 69 4.86 -3.55 -7.18
C THR A 69 4.70 -4.10 -5.77
N LEU A 70 3.46 -4.26 -5.32
CA LEU A 70 3.23 -4.87 -4.01
C LEU A 70 3.81 -6.28 -3.94
N GLU A 71 3.68 -7.03 -5.03
CA GLU A 71 4.26 -8.35 -5.11
C GLU A 71 5.78 -8.31 -5.01
N LYS A 72 6.39 -7.36 -5.70
CA LYS A 72 7.84 -7.21 -5.64
C LYS A 72 8.32 -6.89 -4.23
N ILE A 73 7.61 -6.01 -3.56
CA ILE A 73 7.94 -5.67 -2.18
C ILE A 73 7.83 -6.91 -1.31
N GLY A 74 6.75 -7.64 -1.46
CA GLY A 74 6.54 -8.86 -0.68
C GLY A 74 7.68 -9.85 -0.88
N ARG A 75 8.07 -10.07 -2.13
CA ARG A 75 9.15 -10.99 -2.43
C ARG A 75 10.47 -10.53 -1.82
N ALA A 76 10.72 -9.22 -1.87
CA ALA A 76 11.95 -8.68 -1.32
C ALA A 76 12.07 -8.92 0.18
N VAL A 77 10.95 -8.94 0.89
CA VAL A 77 10.94 -9.18 2.33
C VAL A 77 10.50 -10.58 2.70
N ASN A 78 10.46 -11.46 1.71
CA ASN A 78 10.14 -12.87 1.89
C ASN A 78 8.73 -13.09 2.44
N LYS A 79 7.79 -12.34 1.90
CA LYS A 79 6.38 -12.45 2.26
C LYS A 79 5.55 -12.63 1.01
N GLU A 80 4.41 -13.27 1.17
CA GLU A 80 3.50 -13.50 0.07
C GLU A 80 2.35 -12.52 0.13
N LEU A 81 2.02 -11.90 -1.01
CA LEU A 81 0.89 -10.99 -1.08
C LEU A 81 -0.40 -11.78 -1.18
N LYS A 82 -1.36 -11.42 -0.36
CA LYS A 82 -2.69 -12.00 -0.41
C LYS A 82 -3.69 -10.88 -0.63
N ILE A 83 -4.57 -11.07 -1.60
CA ILE A 83 -5.63 -10.10 -1.90
C ILE A 83 -6.96 -10.78 -1.69
N GLU A 84 -7.84 -10.11 -0.99
CA GLU A 84 -9.08 -10.74 -0.59
C GLU A 84 -10.18 -9.69 -0.49
N PHE A 85 -11.36 -10.02 -1.00
CA PHE A 85 -12.54 -9.19 -0.84
C PHE A 85 -13.36 -9.78 0.29
N LEU A 86 -13.76 -8.95 1.22
CA LEU A 86 -14.52 -9.39 2.39
C LEU A 86 -16.00 -9.09 2.25
#